data_736026eea597c2e865afc1e00c372a98
#
_entry.id   736026eea597c2e865afc1e00c372a98
#
_cell.length_a   1.000
_cell.length_b   1.000
_cell.length_c   1.000
_cell.angle_alpha   90.00
_cell.angle_beta   90.00
_cell.angle_gamma   90.00
#
_symmetry.space_group_name_H-M   'P 1'
#
loop_
_entity.id
_entity.type
_entity.pdbx_description
1 polymer ?
#
loop_
_entity_poly.entity_id
_entity_poly.type
_entity_poly.pdbx_seq_one_letter_code
_entity_poly.pdbx_strand_id
1 'polypeptide(L)'
;MRRRYPSMSKPVKKNTMPKAPWPHNRLMAAPYLFWSAAFIIIPLCMIFYYGLTDRSGAFTFENVAAISSPEHMKALITALVLSLISTVVCLALAYPLAMILAGRHVSQQSFIVLIFILPMWMNFLLRTLAWQTLLEKTGVINSVLSFFGLPTLNIINTPGAIILGMVYNFLPFMVLPLYLSLIHI
;
A
#
# COMPACT_ATOMS: atom_id res chain seq x y z
N MET A 1 -38.94 -62.03 10.22
CA MET A 1 -39.38 -60.91 9.36
C MET A 1 -38.15 -60.02 9.00
N ARG A 2 -37.58 -60.24 7.82
CA ARG A 2 -36.40 -59.33 7.30
C ARG A 2 -37.01 -58.25 6.44
N ARG A 3 -36.94 -56.99 6.90
CA ARG A 3 -37.30 -55.84 6.09
C ARG A 3 -36.16 -55.58 5.08
N ARG A 4 -36.45 -55.73 3.79
CA ARG A 4 -35.61 -55.34 2.69
C ARG A 4 -35.73 -53.82 2.53
N TYR A 5 -34.61 -53.10 2.68
CA TYR A 5 -34.51 -51.69 2.29
C TYR A 5 -34.27 -51.61 0.78
N PRO A 6 -35.04 -50.81 0.04
CA PRO A 6 -34.77 -50.60 -1.38
C PRO A 6 -33.53 -49.71 -1.56
N SER A 7 -32.57 -50.20 -2.33
CA SER A 7 -31.38 -49.40 -2.73
C SER A 7 -31.80 -48.32 -3.72
N MET A 8 -31.93 -47.08 -3.25
CA MET A 8 -32.06 -45.91 -4.12
C MET A 8 -30.68 -45.38 -4.45
N SER A 9 -29.99 -45.96 -5.41
CA SER A 9 -28.87 -45.34 -6.09
C SER A 9 -29.39 -44.55 -7.29
N LYS A 10 -29.81 -43.29 -7.06
CA LYS A 10 -30.01 -42.37 -8.16
C LYS A 10 -28.60 -41.97 -8.69
N PRO A 11 -28.36 -42.05 -10.02
CA PRO A 11 -27.09 -41.63 -10.57
C PRO A 11 -26.92 -40.15 -10.33
N VAL A 12 -25.81 -39.79 -9.68
CA VAL A 12 -25.38 -38.39 -9.50
C VAL A 12 -25.19 -37.80 -10.89
N LYS A 13 -26.11 -36.93 -11.30
CA LYS A 13 -25.97 -36.14 -12.53
C LYS A 13 -24.65 -35.37 -12.38
N LYS A 14 -23.62 -35.74 -13.17
CA LYS A 14 -22.43 -34.94 -13.37
C LYS A 14 -22.90 -33.56 -13.86
N ASN A 15 -22.88 -32.57 -12.98
CA ASN A 15 -22.98 -31.17 -13.37
C ASN A 15 -21.79 -30.86 -14.28
N THR A 16 -21.96 -31.05 -15.57
CA THR A 16 -21.08 -30.46 -16.56
C THR A 16 -21.29 -28.95 -16.46
N MET A 17 -20.36 -28.27 -15.82
CA MET A 17 -20.34 -26.79 -15.82
C MET A 17 -20.47 -26.34 -17.29
N PRO A 18 -21.41 -25.44 -17.59
CA PRO A 18 -21.53 -24.90 -18.94
C PRO A 18 -20.17 -24.29 -19.31
N LYS A 19 -19.58 -24.78 -20.41
CA LYS A 19 -18.39 -24.16 -21.00
C LYS A 19 -18.76 -22.70 -21.26
N ALA A 20 -18.15 -21.78 -20.53
CA ALA A 20 -18.37 -20.36 -20.71
C ALA A 20 -18.14 -20.00 -22.18
N PRO A 21 -19.06 -19.30 -22.84
CA PRO A 21 -18.89 -18.90 -24.24
C PRO A 21 -17.86 -17.77 -24.30
N TRP A 22 -16.65 -18.09 -24.69
CA TRP A 22 -15.45 -17.23 -24.63
C TRP A 22 -15.03 -16.53 -25.92
N PRO A 23 -15.85 -16.08 -26.84
CA PRO A 23 -15.28 -15.09 -27.78
C PRO A 23 -15.78 -13.66 -27.62
N HIS A 24 -16.92 -13.42 -26.99
CA HIS A 24 -17.50 -12.06 -27.00
C HIS A 24 -16.92 -11.09 -25.96
N ASN A 25 -16.34 -11.59 -24.88
CA ASN A 25 -15.81 -10.73 -23.82
C ASN A 25 -14.46 -10.07 -24.16
N ARG A 26 -13.73 -10.56 -25.15
CA ARG A 26 -12.46 -9.95 -25.58
C ARG A 26 -12.67 -8.57 -26.20
N LEU A 27 -13.77 -8.38 -26.92
CA LEU A 27 -14.09 -7.08 -27.51
C LEU A 27 -14.50 -6.05 -26.43
N MET A 28 -15.15 -6.48 -25.34
CA MET A 28 -15.48 -5.62 -24.20
C MET A 28 -14.25 -5.19 -23.41
N ALA A 29 -13.18 -6.00 -23.40
CA ALA A 29 -11.91 -5.66 -22.77
C ALA A 29 -11.04 -4.72 -23.63
N ALA A 30 -11.32 -4.60 -24.93
CA ALA A 30 -10.50 -3.81 -25.86
C ALA A 30 -10.34 -2.33 -25.45
N PRO A 31 -11.39 -1.60 -25.05
CA PRO A 31 -11.25 -0.20 -24.60
C PRO A 31 -10.33 -0.09 -23.36
N TYR A 32 -10.48 -1.02 -22.42
CA TYR A 32 -9.63 -1.06 -21.22
C TYR A 32 -8.17 -1.38 -21.56
N LEU A 33 -7.91 -2.36 -22.42
CA LEU A 33 -6.57 -2.71 -22.88
C LEU A 33 -5.90 -1.57 -23.62
N PHE A 34 -6.65 -0.88 -24.50
CA PHE A 34 -6.15 0.30 -25.21
C PHE A 34 -5.77 1.42 -24.22
N TRP A 35 -6.64 1.73 -23.29
CA TRP A 35 -6.38 2.72 -22.24
C TRP A 35 -5.18 2.35 -21.39
N SER A 36 -5.14 1.13 -20.87
CA SER A 36 -4.02 0.66 -20.05
C SER A 36 -2.70 0.67 -20.84
N ALA A 37 -2.70 0.22 -22.10
CA ALA A 37 -1.52 0.26 -22.95
C ALA A 37 -1.04 1.69 -23.17
N ALA A 38 -1.92 2.63 -23.48
CA ALA A 38 -1.56 4.03 -23.66
C ALA A 38 -0.97 4.65 -22.38
N PHE A 39 -1.61 4.47 -21.23
CA PHE A 39 -1.19 5.08 -19.97
C PHE A 39 -0.02 4.37 -19.28
N ILE A 40 0.29 3.14 -19.63
CA ILE A 40 1.45 2.40 -19.10
C ILE A 40 2.61 2.43 -20.10
N ILE A 41 2.37 2.07 -21.36
CA ILE A 41 3.45 1.91 -22.34
C ILE A 41 4.05 3.26 -22.74
N ILE A 42 3.21 4.28 -22.96
CA ILE A 42 3.71 5.60 -23.38
C ILE A 42 4.64 6.20 -22.32
N PRO A 43 4.27 6.31 -21.04
CA PRO A 43 5.18 6.83 -20.01
C PRO A 43 6.45 5.97 -19.86
N LEU A 44 6.35 4.66 -19.93
CA LEU A 44 7.53 3.78 -19.88
C LEU A 44 8.47 4.02 -21.07
N CYS A 45 7.94 4.13 -22.28
CA CYS A 45 8.73 4.46 -23.47
C CYS A 45 9.38 5.85 -23.32
N MET A 46 8.67 6.83 -22.77
CA MET A 46 9.22 8.16 -22.51
C MET A 46 10.36 8.10 -21.48
N ILE A 47 10.20 7.38 -20.37
CA ILE A 47 11.25 7.20 -19.37
C ILE A 47 12.48 6.54 -20.00
N PHE A 48 12.27 5.49 -20.79
CA PHE A 48 13.35 4.80 -21.48
C PHE A 48 14.04 5.70 -22.49
N TYR A 49 13.29 6.45 -23.31
CA TYR A 49 13.82 7.38 -24.27
C TYR A 49 14.65 8.49 -23.59
N TYR A 50 14.10 9.19 -22.59
CA TYR A 50 14.81 10.26 -21.88
C TYR A 50 15.95 9.73 -21.02
N GLY A 51 15.86 8.50 -20.51
CA GLY A 51 16.95 7.85 -19.77
C GLY A 51 18.19 7.57 -20.62
N LEU A 52 17.98 7.35 -21.93
CA LEU A 52 19.05 7.05 -22.90
C LEU A 52 19.38 8.20 -23.84
N THR A 53 18.83 9.38 -23.64
CA THR A 53 19.00 10.52 -24.54
C THR A 53 19.47 11.73 -23.73
N ASP A 54 20.47 12.44 -24.27
CA ASP A 54 20.93 13.73 -23.74
C ASP A 54 19.98 14.87 -24.15
N ARG A 55 20.18 16.08 -23.59
CA ARG A 55 19.43 17.31 -23.91
C ARG A 55 19.45 17.69 -25.37
N SER A 56 20.48 17.26 -26.11
CA SER A 56 20.62 17.44 -27.57
C SER A 56 19.84 16.43 -28.40
N GLY A 57 19.22 15.41 -27.78
CA GLY A 57 18.55 14.30 -28.46
C GLY A 57 19.50 13.19 -28.92
N ALA A 58 20.80 13.27 -28.59
CA ALA A 58 21.76 12.23 -28.92
C ALA A 58 21.68 11.05 -27.93
N PHE A 59 21.90 9.84 -28.42
CA PHE A 59 21.93 8.65 -27.56
C PHE A 59 23.13 8.68 -26.63
N THR A 60 22.89 8.52 -25.33
CA THR A 60 23.93 8.54 -24.29
C THR A 60 23.62 7.57 -23.16
N PHE A 61 24.65 7.01 -22.53
CA PHE A 61 24.55 6.26 -21.28
C PHE A 61 24.89 7.11 -20.04
N GLU A 62 25.14 8.39 -20.21
CA GLU A 62 25.57 9.29 -19.12
C GLU A 62 24.52 9.36 -18.00
N ASN A 63 23.24 9.43 -18.34
CA ASN A 63 22.14 9.43 -17.37
C ASN A 63 22.11 8.13 -16.56
N VAL A 64 22.41 6.99 -17.19
CA VAL A 64 22.46 5.68 -16.50
C VAL A 64 23.73 5.62 -15.62
N ALA A 65 24.85 6.11 -16.10
CA ALA A 65 26.09 6.18 -15.34
C ALA A 65 25.97 7.13 -14.13
N ALA A 66 25.21 8.20 -14.25
CA ALA A 66 24.93 9.16 -13.17
C ALA A 66 24.25 8.51 -11.96
N ILE A 67 23.53 7.38 -12.11
CA ILE A 67 22.94 6.62 -10.99
C ILE A 67 24.03 6.16 -10.02
N SER A 68 25.22 5.84 -10.51
CA SER A 68 26.37 5.41 -9.68
C SER A 68 27.11 6.58 -9.02
N SER A 69 26.68 7.84 -9.20
CA SER A 69 27.28 8.96 -8.52
C SER A 69 27.13 8.86 -7.00
N PRO A 70 28.09 9.33 -6.21
CA PRO A 70 28.05 9.21 -4.76
C PRO A 70 26.81 9.82 -4.13
N GLU A 71 26.27 10.87 -4.73
CA GLU A 71 25.07 11.59 -4.26
C GLU A 71 23.80 10.74 -4.44
N HIS A 72 23.60 10.17 -5.64
CA HIS A 72 22.46 9.31 -5.91
C HIS A 72 22.52 7.99 -5.13
N MET A 73 23.73 7.43 -4.99
CA MET A 73 23.94 6.21 -4.20
C MET A 73 23.64 6.45 -2.71
N LYS A 74 24.08 7.57 -2.15
CA LYS A 74 23.76 7.97 -0.78
C LYS A 74 22.25 8.15 -0.58
N ALA A 75 21.57 8.81 -1.51
CA ALA A 75 20.14 9.00 -1.48
C ALA A 75 19.39 7.64 -1.53
N LEU A 76 19.82 6.75 -2.42
CA LEU A 76 19.26 5.41 -2.55
C LEU A 76 19.42 4.59 -1.25
N ILE A 77 20.62 4.53 -0.69
CA ILE A 77 20.89 3.82 0.56
C ILE A 77 20.06 4.40 1.70
N THR A 78 20.00 5.72 1.82
CA THR A 78 19.18 6.40 2.84
C THR A 78 17.70 6.03 2.69
N ALA A 79 17.17 6.06 1.47
CA ALA A 79 15.78 5.68 1.19
C ALA A 79 15.50 4.21 1.56
N LEU A 80 16.42 3.29 1.23
CA LEU A 80 16.30 1.86 1.58
C LEU A 80 16.33 1.64 3.10
N VAL A 81 17.24 2.31 3.81
CA VAL A 81 17.33 2.20 5.28
C VAL A 81 16.07 2.73 5.94
N LEU A 82 15.60 3.92 5.55
CA LEU A 82 14.38 4.52 6.11
C LEU A 82 13.14 3.67 5.82
N SER A 83 13.02 3.13 4.61
CA SER A 83 11.90 2.25 4.25
C SER A 83 11.92 0.93 5.03
N LEU A 84 13.10 0.34 5.22
CA LEU A 84 13.26 -0.88 6.02
C LEU A 84 12.85 -0.65 7.49
N ILE A 85 13.36 0.42 8.10
CA ILE A 85 13.00 0.79 9.48
C ILE A 85 11.48 1.03 9.58
N SER A 86 10.91 1.80 8.66
CA SER A 86 9.46 2.08 8.65
C SER A 86 8.65 0.81 8.50
N THR A 87 9.09 -0.14 7.66
CA THR A 87 8.40 -1.42 7.47
C THR A 87 8.43 -2.27 8.74
N VAL A 88 9.57 -2.35 9.41
CA VAL A 88 9.70 -3.08 10.68
C VAL A 88 8.79 -2.46 11.76
N VAL A 89 8.80 -1.13 11.88
CA VAL A 89 7.92 -0.42 12.83
C VAL A 89 6.44 -0.63 12.48
N CYS A 90 6.07 -0.51 11.21
CA CYS A 90 4.70 -0.80 10.76
C CYS A 90 4.27 -2.22 11.11
N LEU A 91 5.12 -3.21 10.87
CA LEU A 91 4.82 -4.61 11.17
C LEU A 91 4.66 -4.83 12.69
N ALA A 92 5.58 -4.27 13.48
CA ALA A 92 5.53 -4.36 14.94
C ALA A 92 4.25 -3.74 15.54
N LEU A 93 3.70 -2.69 14.90
CA LEU A 93 2.45 -2.07 15.32
C LEU A 93 1.22 -2.76 14.71
N ALA A 94 1.28 -3.14 13.45
CA ALA A 94 0.17 -3.73 12.70
C ALA A 94 -0.19 -5.14 13.20
N TYR A 95 0.80 -5.94 13.59
CA TYR A 95 0.57 -7.32 14.02
C TYR A 95 -0.29 -7.42 15.30
N PRO A 96 0.06 -6.78 16.44
CA PRO A 96 -0.77 -6.82 17.63
C PRO A 96 -2.14 -6.18 17.41
N LEU A 97 -2.19 -5.12 16.58
CA LEU A 97 -3.43 -4.45 16.25
C LEU A 97 -4.37 -5.37 15.44
N ALA A 98 -3.84 -6.09 14.45
CA ALA A 98 -4.59 -7.07 13.67
C ALA A 98 -5.08 -8.23 14.55
N MET A 99 -4.28 -8.70 15.51
CA MET A 99 -4.70 -9.73 16.49
C MET A 99 -5.86 -9.24 17.37
N ILE A 100 -5.79 -8.02 17.89
CA ILE A 100 -6.88 -7.43 18.69
C ILE A 100 -8.15 -7.31 17.86
N LEU A 101 -8.04 -6.91 16.61
CA LEU A 101 -9.16 -6.79 15.68
C LEU A 101 -9.79 -8.16 15.37
N ALA A 102 -8.99 -9.18 15.10
CA ALA A 102 -9.45 -10.52 14.79
C ALA A 102 -10.19 -11.20 15.98
N GLY A 103 -9.82 -10.87 17.23
CA GLY A 103 -10.44 -11.38 18.44
C GLY A 103 -11.75 -10.68 18.85
N ARG A 104 -12.22 -9.65 18.12
CA ARG A 104 -13.44 -8.89 18.47
C ARG A 104 -14.70 -9.46 17.82
N HIS A 105 -15.88 -9.18 18.43
CA HIS A 105 -17.18 -9.54 17.85
C HIS A 105 -17.41 -8.85 16.51
N VAL A 106 -18.03 -9.57 15.54
CA VAL A 106 -18.24 -9.16 14.15
C VAL A 106 -18.84 -7.76 13.98
N SER A 107 -19.75 -7.33 14.89
CA SER A 107 -20.39 -6.00 14.81
C SER A 107 -19.42 -4.83 15.06
N GLN A 108 -18.40 -5.05 15.89
CA GLN A 108 -17.40 -4.02 16.20
C GLN A 108 -16.24 -4.00 15.20
N GLN A 109 -15.96 -5.14 14.56
CA GLN A 109 -14.90 -5.26 13.56
C GLN A 109 -15.11 -4.32 12.37
N SER A 110 -16.33 -4.26 11.84
CA SER A 110 -16.65 -3.41 10.67
C SER A 110 -16.42 -1.94 10.94
N PHE A 111 -16.77 -1.45 12.14
CA PHE A 111 -16.57 -0.06 12.52
C PHE A 111 -15.08 0.29 12.69
N ILE A 112 -14.31 -0.59 13.33
CA ILE A 112 -12.88 -0.37 13.54
C ILE A 112 -12.11 -0.43 12.21
N VAL A 113 -12.44 -1.38 11.33
CA VAL A 113 -11.86 -1.45 9.98
C VAL A 113 -12.15 -0.17 9.20
N LEU A 114 -13.37 0.39 9.33
CA LEU A 114 -13.72 1.66 8.69
C LEU A 114 -12.84 2.82 9.19
N ILE A 115 -12.55 2.90 10.49
CA ILE A 115 -11.65 3.93 11.07
C ILE A 115 -10.25 3.86 10.44
N PHE A 116 -9.74 2.65 10.11
CA PHE A 116 -8.45 2.50 9.42
C PHE A 116 -8.53 2.86 7.94
N ILE A 117 -9.68 2.64 7.30
CA ILE A 117 -9.86 2.97 5.88
C ILE A 117 -10.08 4.45 5.66
N LEU A 118 -10.78 5.16 6.56
CA LEU A 118 -11.08 6.59 6.42
C LEU A 118 -9.85 7.46 6.14
N PRO A 119 -8.71 7.32 6.86
CA PRO A 119 -7.50 8.08 6.54
C PRO A 119 -6.93 7.80 5.16
N MET A 120 -7.18 6.61 4.60
CA MET A 120 -6.70 6.25 3.26
C MET A 120 -7.41 7.03 2.15
N TRP A 121 -8.64 7.48 2.38
CA TRP A 121 -9.43 8.27 1.42
C TRP A 121 -8.99 9.73 1.36
N MET A 122 -8.25 10.19 2.34
CA MET A 122 -7.68 11.54 2.32
C MET A 122 -6.55 11.62 1.29
N ASN A 123 -6.48 12.77 0.60
CA ASN A 123 -5.38 13.05 -0.32
C ASN A 123 -4.01 12.95 0.40
N PHE A 124 -3.08 12.22 -0.20
CA PHE A 124 -1.74 12.01 0.35
C PHE A 124 -0.99 13.32 0.63
N LEU A 125 -1.09 14.30 -0.27
CA LEU A 125 -0.43 15.61 -0.11
C LEU A 125 -0.97 16.38 1.08
N LEU A 126 -2.30 16.44 1.25
CA LEU A 126 -2.93 17.13 2.37
C LEU A 126 -2.51 16.48 3.71
N ARG A 127 -2.44 15.16 3.75
CA ARG A 127 -2.01 14.40 4.91
C ARG A 127 -0.55 14.68 5.27
N THR A 128 0.31 14.74 4.26
CA THR A 128 1.74 15.06 4.44
C THR A 128 1.93 16.51 4.93
N LEU A 129 1.19 17.46 4.36
CA LEU A 129 1.21 18.86 4.81
C LEU A 129 0.70 18.99 6.24
N ALA A 130 -0.36 18.27 6.62
CA ALA A 130 -0.85 18.26 7.98
C ALA A 130 0.22 17.77 8.98
N TRP A 131 0.92 16.67 8.65
CA TRP A 131 2.04 16.20 9.47
C TRP A 131 3.18 17.21 9.56
N GLN A 132 3.52 17.85 8.44
CA GLN A 132 4.53 18.90 8.42
C GLN A 132 4.16 20.04 9.38
N THR A 133 2.94 20.55 9.30
CA THR A 133 2.43 21.61 10.19
C THR A 133 2.39 21.18 11.65
N LEU A 134 2.03 19.93 11.95
CA LEU A 134 2.02 19.42 13.32
C LEU A 134 3.42 19.33 13.93
N LEU A 135 4.43 18.95 13.14
CA LEU A 135 5.82 18.74 13.56
C LEU A 135 6.66 20.00 13.53
N GLU A 136 6.14 21.11 13.01
CA GLU A 136 6.84 22.40 12.93
C GLU A 136 7.21 22.92 14.34
N LYS A 137 8.25 23.75 14.43
CA LYS A 137 8.71 24.32 15.72
C LYS A 137 7.60 25.06 16.47
N THR A 138 6.74 25.76 15.74
CA THR A 138 5.56 26.46 16.25
C THR A 138 4.27 25.65 16.10
N GLY A 139 4.42 24.36 15.76
CA GLY A 139 3.29 23.46 15.52
C GLY A 139 2.56 23.02 16.78
N VAL A 140 1.43 22.37 16.58
CA VAL A 140 0.53 21.96 17.68
C VAL A 140 1.24 21.08 18.69
N ILE A 141 2.10 20.14 18.24
CA ILE A 141 2.83 19.25 19.15
C ILE A 141 3.73 20.04 20.09
N ASN A 142 4.51 20.98 19.56
CA ASN A 142 5.39 21.80 20.38
C ASN A 142 4.62 22.76 21.28
N SER A 143 3.47 23.27 20.86
CA SER A 143 2.59 24.09 21.69
C SER A 143 2.05 23.30 22.89
N VAL A 144 1.65 22.05 22.67
CA VAL A 144 1.21 21.16 23.75
C VAL A 144 2.37 20.81 24.70
N LEU A 145 3.56 20.49 24.17
CA LEU A 145 4.73 20.22 25.02
C LEU A 145 5.09 21.44 25.89
N SER A 146 5.09 22.63 25.28
CA SER A 146 5.36 23.89 26.00
C SER A 146 4.34 24.16 27.10
N PHE A 147 3.05 23.86 26.88
CA PHE A 147 2.00 23.97 27.89
C PHE A 147 2.28 23.08 29.12
N PHE A 148 2.85 21.89 28.90
CA PHE A 148 3.26 20.99 29.99
C PHE A 148 4.67 21.26 30.56
N GLY A 149 5.34 22.33 30.11
CA GLY A 149 6.70 22.66 30.55
C GLY A 149 7.79 21.73 30.01
N LEU A 150 7.48 20.94 28.98
CA LEU A 150 8.41 20.03 28.34
C LEU A 150 9.23 20.75 27.25
N PRO A 151 10.47 20.30 26.99
CA PRO A 151 11.29 20.90 25.94
C PRO A 151 10.66 20.69 24.55
N THR A 152 10.72 21.73 23.72
CA THR A 152 10.25 21.66 22.34
C THR A 152 11.12 20.72 21.49
N LEU A 153 10.48 19.93 20.66
CA LEU A 153 11.14 18.97 19.77
C LEU A 153 11.37 19.59 18.38
N ASN A 154 12.58 19.49 17.87
CA ASN A 154 12.91 19.90 16.50
C ASN A 154 12.96 18.66 15.60
N ILE A 155 11.78 18.11 15.28
CA ILE A 155 11.64 16.83 14.56
C ILE A 155 11.51 17.05 13.04
N ILE A 156 11.01 18.21 12.62
CA ILE A 156 10.81 18.53 11.21
C ILE A 156 12.12 18.35 10.41
N ASN A 157 12.02 17.81 9.20
CA ASN A 157 13.14 17.51 8.31
C ASN A 157 14.18 16.52 8.86
N THR A 158 13.80 15.72 9.87
CA THR A 158 14.66 14.64 10.38
C THR A 158 14.25 13.28 9.81
N PRO A 159 15.17 12.30 9.78
CA PRO A 159 14.84 10.91 9.44
C PRO A 159 13.67 10.35 10.27
N GLY A 160 13.57 10.75 11.55
CA GLY A 160 12.48 10.36 12.43
C GLY A 160 11.11 10.85 11.97
N ALA A 161 11.02 12.09 11.47
CA ALA A 161 9.77 12.62 10.92
C ALA A 161 9.35 11.87 9.65
N ILE A 162 10.33 11.49 8.81
CA ILE A 162 10.07 10.71 7.60
C ILE A 162 9.52 9.33 7.97
N ILE A 163 10.16 8.63 8.93
CA ILE A 163 9.69 7.33 9.43
C ILE A 163 8.28 7.46 10.01
N LEU A 164 8.01 8.47 10.84
CA LEU A 164 6.68 8.70 11.41
C LEU A 164 5.62 8.87 10.32
N GLY A 165 5.89 9.72 9.32
CA GLY A 165 5.00 9.95 8.19
C GLY A 165 4.77 8.68 7.35
N MET A 166 5.82 7.89 7.11
CA MET A 166 5.72 6.61 6.41
C MET A 166 4.87 5.61 7.21
N VAL A 167 5.15 5.45 8.51
CA VAL A 167 4.39 4.55 9.39
C VAL A 167 2.90 4.93 9.39
N TYR A 168 2.58 6.19 9.59
CA TYR A 168 1.19 6.65 9.56
C TYR A 168 0.50 6.38 8.23
N ASN A 169 1.18 6.63 7.11
CA ASN A 169 0.61 6.44 5.79
C ASN A 169 0.41 4.95 5.42
N PHE A 170 1.34 4.08 5.81
CA PHE A 170 1.35 2.68 5.37
C PHE A 170 0.79 1.70 6.41
N LEU A 171 0.60 2.13 7.66
CA LEU A 171 0.03 1.29 8.72
C LEU A 171 -1.32 0.64 8.32
N PRO A 172 -2.31 1.36 7.77
CA PRO A 172 -3.57 0.75 7.36
C PRO A 172 -3.40 -0.33 6.29
N PHE A 173 -2.48 -0.12 5.33
CA PHE A 173 -2.16 -1.07 4.27
C PHE A 173 -1.51 -2.35 4.79
N MET A 174 -0.86 -2.30 5.94
CA MET A 174 -0.27 -3.47 6.60
C MET A 174 -1.27 -4.17 7.53
N VAL A 175 -2.09 -3.42 8.26
CA VAL A 175 -3.08 -3.97 9.19
C VAL A 175 -4.15 -4.78 8.47
N LEU A 176 -4.69 -4.28 7.34
CA LEU A 176 -5.79 -4.93 6.64
C LEU A 176 -5.46 -6.34 6.13
N PRO A 177 -4.35 -6.58 5.40
CA PRO A 177 -3.98 -7.93 4.97
C PRO A 177 -3.70 -8.88 6.13
N LEU A 178 -3.03 -8.40 7.19
CA LEU A 178 -2.76 -9.20 8.39
C LEU A 178 -4.06 -9.58 9.09
N TYR A 179 -4.98 -8.64 9.26
CA TYR A 179 -6.30 -8.90 9.82
C TYR A 179 -7.06 -9.93 9.00
N LEU A 180 -7.14 -9.77 7.67
CA LEU A 180 -7.80 -10.73 6.80
C LEU A 180 -7.17 -12.12 6.86
N SER A 181 -5.86 -12.21 6.97
CA SER A 181 -5.15 -13.49 7.15
C SER A 181 -5.53 -14.15 8.47
N LEU A 182 -5.57 -13.39 9.56
CA LEU A 182 -5.86 -13.91 10.91
C LEU A 182 -7.31 -14.39 11.09
N ILE A 183 -8.27 -13.81 10.37
CA ILE A 183 -9.67 -14.29 10.43
C ILE A 183 -9.93 -15.51 9.54
N HIS A 184 -9.00 -15.82 8.62
CA HIS A 184 -9.10 -16.99 7.74
C HIS A 184 -8.40 -18.24 8.32
N ILE A 185 -7.59 -18.09 9.36
CA ILE A 185 -6.93 -19.19 10.07
C ILE A 185 -7.86 -19.68 11.18
#